data_93f323034c7e09c9ba122326b0b97147
#
_entry.id   93f323034c7e09c9ba122326b0b97147
#
_cell.length_a   1.000
_cell.length_b   1.000
_cell.length_c   1.000
_cell.angle_alpha   90.00
_cell.angle_beta   90.00
_cell.angle_gamma   90.00
#
_symmetry.space_group_name_H-M   'P 1'
#
loop_
_entity.id
_entity.type
_entity.pdbx_description
1 polymer ?
#
loop_
_entity_poly.entity_id
_entity_poly.type
_entity_poly.pdbx_seq_one_letter_code
_entity_poly.pdbx_strand_id
1 'polypeptide(L)'
;MALLVIGIVASSCAPQPEIPEDTGPSEFDSFAKCLKENGMKMYGQYTCGVCQKQRDLFGSSFHYVGEIECHPKGENPQTQLCLERDIAKTPTWLLEKDGEVLERLEGFQSLETLSEISGCPLE
;
A
#
# COMPACT_ATOMS: atom_id res chain seq x y z
N MET A 1 -46.81 36.37 -39.99
CA MET A 1 -45.43 35.88 -40.23
C MET A 1 -44.81 35.51 -38.92
N ALA A 2 -44.78 34.23 -38.60
CA ALA A 2 -44.17 33.73 -37.39
C ALA A 2 -42.77 33.22 -37.71
N LEU A 3 -41.75 33.84 -37.13
CA LEU A 3 -40.39 33.35 -37.22
C LEU A 3 -40.15 32.31 -36.14
N LEU A 4 -39.97 31.08 -36.59
CA LEU A 4 -39.61 29.96 -35.71
C LEU A 4 -38.10 30.02 -35.51
N VAL A 5 -37.68 30.35 -34.30
CA VAL A 5 -36.26 30.24 -33.90
C VAL A 5 -36.04 28.83 -33.36
N ILE A 6 -35.39 28.00 -34.16
CA ILE A 6 -35.00 26.67 -33.73
C ILE A 6 -33.70 26.84 -32.92
N GLY A 7 -33.84 26.73 -31.61
CA GLY A 7 -32.68 26.67 -30.73
C GLY A 7 -31.99 25.31 -30.84
N ILE A 8 -30.78 25.30 -31.38
CA ILE A 8 -29.93 24.11 -31.38
C ILE A 8 -29.34 23.99 -29.99
N VAL A 9 -29.84 23.01 -29.24
CA VAL A 9 -29.21 22.63 -27.98
C VAL A 9 -28.04 21.73 -28.35
N ALA A 10 -26.86 22.30 -28.35
CA ALA A 10 -25.63 21.50 -28.47
C ALA A 10 -25.38 20.81 -27.13
N SER A 11 -25.67 19.53 -27.03
CA SER A 11 -25.26 18.75 -25.89
C SER A 11 -23.77 18.44 -26.07
N SER A 12 -22.92 19.15 -25.32
CA SER A 12 -21.51 18.83 -25.26
C SER A 12 -21.30 17.67 -24.30
N CYS A 13 -21.03 16.47 -24.83
CA CYS A 13 -20.47 15.40 -24.07
C CYS A 13 -18.99 15.74 -23.83
N ALA A 14 -18.68 16.30 -22.67
CA ALA A 14 -17.30 16.42 -22.26
C ALA A 14 -16.74 15.01 -22.02
N PRO A 15 -15.61 14.62 -22.65
CA PRO A 15 -14.99 13.34 -22.34
C PRO A 15 -14.59 13.35 -20.87
N GLN A 16 -15.07 12.37 -20.12
CA GLN A 16 -14.62 12.19 -18.75
C GLN A 16 -13.13 11.80 -18.78
N PRO A 17 -12.29 12.39 -17.91
CA PRO A 17 -10.91 11.97 -17.84
C PRO A 17 -10.88 10.50 -17.43
N GLU A 18 -10.23 9.68 -18.26
CA GLU A 18 -9.96 8.29 -17.91
C GLU A 18 -9.03 8.29 -16.73
N ILE A 19 -9.50 7.84 -15.58
CA ILE A 19 -8.66 7.62 -14.41
C ILE A 19 -7.87 6.36 -14.71
N PRO A 20 -6.52 6.40 -14.73
CA PRO A 20 -5.71 5.21 -14.89
C PRO A 20 -6.13 4.19 -13.83
N GLU A 21 -6.26 2.92 -14.21
CA GLU A 21 -6.74 1.86 -13.32
C GLU A 21 -5.98 1.76 -11.99
N ASP A 22 -4.73 2.25 -11.94
CA ASP A 22 -3.86 2.19 -10.77
C ASP A 22 -3.98 3.39 -9.79
N THR A 23 -4.84 4.37 -10.06
CA THR A 23 -4.95 5.58 -9.23
C THR A 23 -6.29 5.72 -8.51
N GLY A 24 -7.22 4.80 -8.75
CA GLY A 24 -8.49 4.78 -8.01
C GLY A 24 -8.32 4.27 -6.59
N PRO A 25 -9.26 4.59 -5.67
CA PRO A 25 -9.26 4.00 -4.34
C PRO A 25 -9.37 2.47 -4.45
N SER A 26 -8.48 1.77 -3.78
CA SER A 26 -8.49 0.32 -3.69
C SER A 26 -9.32 -0.11 -2.48
N GLU A 27 -9.90 -1.30 -2.56
CA GLU A 27 -10.64 -1.89 -1.45
C GLU A 27 -9.79 -2.08 -0.19
N PHE A 28 -8.45 -2.12 -0.34
CA PHE A 28 -7.53 -2.30 0.78
C PHE A 28 -6.92 -1.01 1.34
N ASP A 29 -7.35 0.16 0.87
CA ASP A 29 -6.78 1.43 1.33
C ASP A 29 -6.94 1.61 2.84
N SER A 30 -8.13 1.41 3.38
CA SER A 30 -8.40 1.54 4.81
C SER A 30 -7.60 0.54 5.64
N PHE A 31 -7.49 -0.69 5.14
CA PHE A 31 -6.70 -1.74 5.78
C PHE A 31 -5.22 -1.37 5.83
N ALA A 32 -4.64 -0.95 4.71
CA ALA A 32 -3.24 -0.56 4.62
C ALA A 32 -2.90 0.63 5.54
N LYS A 33 -3.78 1.61 5.59
CA LYS A 33 -3.63 2.76 6.50
C LYS A 33 -3.67 2.32 7.96
N CYS A 34 -4.59 1.42 8.29
CA CYS A 34 -4.71 0.86 9.64
C CYS A 34 -3.45 0.11 10.05
N LEU A 35 -2.88 -0.70 9.16
CA LEU A 35 -1.62 -1.42 9.42
C LEU A 35 -0.53 -0.44 9.86
N LYS A 36 -0.34 0.62 9.11
CA LYS A 36 0.67 1.64 9.41
C LYS A 36 0.40 2.34 10.74
N GLU A 37 -0.84 2.73 10.98
CA GLU A 37 -1.26 3.40 12.22
C GLU A 37 -1.04 2.53 13.45
N ASN A 38 -1.26 1.21 13.30
CA ASN A 38 -1.09 0.25 14.39
C ASN A 38 0.36 -0.20 14.57
N GLY A 39 1.30 0.30 13.76
CA GLY A 39 2.71 -0.01 13.90
C GLY A 39 3.19 -1.24 13.14
N MET A 40 2.38 -1.74 12.21
CA MET A 40 2.79 -2.84 11.34
C MET A 40 3.64 -2.29 10.20
N LYS A 41 4.86 -2.79 10.07
CA LYS A 41 5.83 -2.35 9.06
C LYS A 41 6.38 -3.55 8.31
N MET A 42 6.55 -3.39 7.00
CA MET A 42 7.23 -4.38 6.18
C MET A 42 8.68 -3.96 5.94
N TYR A 43 9.60 -4.82 6.32
CA TYR A 43 11.03 -4.66 6.02
C TYR A 43 11.31 -5.46 4.76
N GLY A 44 11.71 -4.78 3.70
CA GLY A 44 11.88 -5.39 2.40
C GLY A 44 13.07 -4.85 1.64
N GLN A 45 13.21 -5.31 0.42
CA GLN A 45 14.23 -4.83 -0.52
C GLN A 45 13.58 -4.70 -1.91
N TYR A 46 13.97 -3.66 -2.65
CA TYR A 46 13.43 -3.45 -3.99
C TYR A 46 13.80 -4.58 -4.97
N THR A 47 14.90 -5.30 -4.69
CA THR A 47 15.37 -6.42 -5.52
C THR A 47 14.73 -7.77 -5.15
N CYS A 48 13.93 -7.80 -4.10
CA CYS A 48 13.37 -9.02 -3.54
C CYS A 48 12.07 -9.41 -4.27
N GLY A 49 12.07 -10.57 -4.95
CA GLY A 49 10.91 -11.06 -5.69
C GLY A 49 9.71 -11.39 -4.81
N VAL A 50 9.94 -11.94 -3.62
CA VAL A 50 8.87 -12.25 -2.65
C VAL A 50 8.26 -10.95 -2.09
N CYS A 51 9.09 -9.92 -1.88
CA CYS A 51 8.61 -8.60 -1.49
C CYS A 51 7.68 -8.01 -2.55
N GLN A 52 8.03 -8.21 -3.84
CA GLN A 52 7.17 -7.75 -4.93
C GLN A 52 5.81 -8.45 -4.92
N LYS A 53 5.77 -9.75 -4.68
CA LYS A 53 4.52 -10.49 -4.52
C LYS A 53 3.68 -9.97 -3.36
N GLN A 54 4.35 -9.62 -2.26
CA GLN A 54 3.70 -9.04 -1.09
C GLN A 54 3.06 -7.69 -1.43
N ARG A 55 3.77 -6.82 -2.13
CA ARG A 55 3.25 -5.53 -2.59
C ARG A 55 2.06 -5.71 -3.54
N ASP A 56 2.18 -6.65 -4.47
CA ASP A 56 1.13 -6.93 -5.46
C ASP A 56 -0.17 -7.38 -4.81
N LEU A 57 -0.09 -8.05 -3.67
CA LEU A 57 -1.26 -8.51 -2.92
C LEU A 57 -2.15 -7.33 -2.47
N PHE A 58 -1.54 -6.21 -2.14
CA PHE A 58 -2.25 -4.98 -1.77
C PHE A 58 -2.69 -4.16 -2.99
N GLY A 59 -2.04 -4.37 -4.13
CA GLY A 59 -2.25 -3.52 -5.30
C GLY A 59 -1.85 -2.07 -5.01
N SER A 60 -2.64 -1.11 -5.48
CA SER A 60 -2.37 0.31 -5.28
C SER A 60 -2.41 0.75 -3.82
N SER A 61 -3.02 -0.03 -2.93
CA SER A 61 -3.09 0.30 -1.50
C SER A 61 -1.74 0.18 -0.80
N PHE A 62 -0.77 -0.51 -1.40
CA PHE A 62 0.51 -0.77 -0.75
C PHE A 62 1.27 0.50 -0.36
N HIS A 63 1.10 1.58 -1.10
CA HIS A 63 1.76 2.85 -0.77
C HIS A 63 1.36 3.43 0.60
N TYR A 64 0.25 2.97 1.18
CA TYR A 64 -0.15 3.34 2.54
C TYR A 64 0.52 2.48 3.61
N VAL A 65 1.14 1.37 3.22
CA VAL A 65 1.87 0.50 4.16
C VAL A 65 3.22 1.15 4.49
N GLY A 66 3.67 1.03 5.72
CA GLY A 66 4.99 1.51 6.10
C GLY A 66 6.09 0.54 5.67
N GLU A 67 6.58 0.64 4.43
CA GLU A 67 7.69 -0.17 3.97
C GLU A 67 9.04 0.46 4.34
N ILE A 68 9.93 -0.36 4.89
CA ILE A 68 11.31 0.00 5.22
C ILE A 68 12.24 -0.67 4.21
N GLU A 69 13.02 0.12 3.47
CA GLU A 69 13.98 -0.38 2.50
C GLU A 69 15.28 -0.77 3.19
N CYS A 70 15.62 -2.06 3.10
CA CYS A 70 16.84 -2.60 3.71
C CYS A 70 18.03 -2.67 2.75
N HIS A 71 17.79 -2.54 1.43
CA HIS A 71 18.88 -2.57 0.47
C HIS A 71 19.54 -1.19 0.37
N PRO A 72 20.89 -1.11 0.49
CA PRO A 72 21.58 0.19 0.51
C PRO A 72 21.47 1.00 -0.78
N LYS A 73 21.12 0.35 -1.90
CA LYS A 73 20.91 1.00 -3.19
C LYS A 73 19.44 1.32 -3.48
N GLY A 74 18.54 1.00 -2.57
CA GLY A 74 17.13 1.31 -2.72
C GLY A 74 16.82 2.78 -2.42
N GLU A 75 15.57 3.15 -2.59
CA GLU A 75 15.10 4.50 -2.30
C GLU A 75 14.93 4.69 -0.78
N ASN A 76 15.51 5.77 -0.25
CA ASN A 76 15.48 6.09 1.17
C ASN A 76 15.85 4.90 2.07
N PRO A 77 17.02 4.26 1.86
CA PRO A 77 17.36 3.04 2.57
C PRO A 77 17.56 3.29 4.07
N GLN A 78 17.08 2.35 4.87
CA GLN A 78 17.25 2.36 6.33
C GLN A 78 18.00 1.13 6.78
N THR A 79 19.20 0.93 6.24
CA THR A 79 20.03 -0.25 6.49
C THR A 79 20.38 -0.43 7.95
N GLN A 80 20.66 0.68 8.66
CA GLN A 80 20.99 0.64 10.08
C GLN A 80 19.80 0.13 10.90
N LEU A 81 18.59 0.62 10.61
CA LEU A 81 17.37 0.16 11.27
C LEU A 81 17.14 -1.34 11.02
N CYS A 82 17.36 -1.79 9.79
CA CYS A 82 17.21 -3.21 9.44
C CYS A 82 18.20 -4.08 10.24
N LEU A 83 19.44 -3.61 10.47
CA LEU A 83 20.41 -4.30 11.32
C LEU A 83 19.94 -4.30 12.77
N GLU A 84 19.47 -3.19 13.29
CA GLU A 84 18.97 -3.08 14.67
C GLU A 84 17.77 -4.00 14.93
N ARG A 85 16.93 -4.22 13.90
CA ARG A 85 15.77 -5.09 13.97
C ARG A 85 16.08 -6.54 13.64
N ASP A 86 17.32 -6.88 13.40
CA ASP A 86 17.75 -8.26 13.06
C ASP A 86 16.98 -8.84 11.86
N ILE A 87 16.86 -8.05 10.79
CA ILE A 87 16.19 -8.51 9.57
C ILE A 87 17.10 -9.47 8.83
N ALA A 88 16.83 -10.78 8.97
CA ALA A 88 17.61 -11.84 8.35
C ALA A 88 17.10 -12.23 6.96
N LYS A 89 15.83 -11.97 6.66
CA LYS A 89 15.20 -12.25 5.37
C LYS A 89 14.15 -11.19 5.05
N THR A 90 13.83 -11.05 3.77
CA THR A 90 12.79 -10.13 3.32
C THR A 90 11.73 -10.87 2.49
N PRO A 91 10.46 -10.51 2.62
CA PRO A 91 9.95 -9.53 3.56
C PRO A 91 9.92 -10.07 5.00
N THR A 92 10.07 -9.18 5.96
CA THR A 92 9.77 -9.46 7.35
C THR A 92 8.81 -8.38 7.84
N TRP A 93 7.72 -8.81 8.42
CA TRP A 93 6.74 -7.90 9.00
C TRP A 93 6.96 -7.80 10.51
N LEU A 94 7.04 -6.58 11.01
CA LEU A 94 7.16 -6.34 12.45
C LEU A 94 5.98 -5.49 12.91
N LEU A 95 5.36 -5.91 14.00
CA LEU A 95 4.44 -5.06 14.74
C LEU A 95 5.25 -4.35 15.80
N GLU A 96 5.39 -3.04 15.68
CA GLU A 96 6.21 -2.21 16.55
C GLU A 96 5.36 -1.19 17.28
N LYS A 97 5.64 -1.00 18.56
CA LYS A 97 4.99 0.00 19.37
C LYS A 97 6.00 0.58 20.36
N ASP A 98 6.11 1.91 20.38
CA ASP A 98 7.01 2.63 21.28
C ASP A 98 8.46 2.12 21.22
N GLY A 99 8.93 1.77 20.01
CA GLY A 99 10.27 1.26 19.77
C GLY A 99 10.45 -0.23 20.09
N GLU A 100 9.41 -0.91 20.56
CA GLU A 100 9.46 -2.35 20.84
C GLU A 100 8.83 -3.18 19.74
N VAL A 101 9.45 -4.30 19.42
CA VAL A 101 8.90 -5.30 18.49
C VAL A 101 7.98 -6.23 19.28
N LEU A 102 6.70 -6.17 19.00
CA LEU A 102 5.68 -7.00 19.64
C LEU A 102 5.48 -8.33 18.92
N GLU A 103 5.54 -8.32 17.59
CA GLU A 103 5.36 -9.50 16.75
C GLU A 103 6.32 -9.44 15.57
N ARG A 104 6.78 -10.62 15.14
CA ARG A 104 7.68 -10.81 14.01
C ARG A 104 7.15 -11.90 13.11
N LEU A 105 6.90 -11.59 11.84
CA LEU A 105 6.43 -12.52 10.84
C LEU A 105 7.41 -12.53 9.67
N GLU A 106 8.17 -13.59 9.51
CA GLU A 106 9.13 -13.71 8.43
C GLU A 106 8.51 -14.29 7.17
N GLY A 107 8.79 -13.66 6.03
CA GLY A 107 8.30 -14.10 4.74
C GLY A 107 6.97 -13.48 4.34
N PHE A 108 6.44 -13.96 3.21
CA PHE A 108 5.14 -13.53 2.70
C PHE A 108 4.00 -13.82 3.68
N GLN A 109 3.13 -12.85 3.88
CA GLN A 109 1.97 -12.99 4.75
C GLN A 109 0.67 -12.75 3.98
N SER A 110 -0.36 -13.53 4.29
CA SER A 110 -1.70 -13.28 3.78
C SER A 110 -2.29 -12.03 4.43
N LEU A 111 -3.25 -11.40 3.76
CA LEU A 111 -3.96 -10.25 4.35
C LEU A 111 -4.69 -10.63 5.63
N GLU A 112 -5.23 -11.86 5.69
CA GLU A 112 -5.91 -12.39 6.87
C GLU A 112 -4.97 -12.49 8.07
N THR A 113 -3.75 -12.99 7.87
CA THR A 113 -2.74 -13.05 8.94
C THR A 113 -2.36 -11.65 9.42
N LEU A 114 -2.13 -10.73 8.50
CA LEU A 114 -1.82 -9.34 8.85
C LEU A 114 -2.97 -8.68 9.61
N SER A 115 -4.21 -8.98 9.21
CA SER A 115 -5.40 -8.51 9.91
C SER A 115 -5.47 -9.01 11.35
N GLU A 116 -5.25 -10.30 11.56
CA GLU A 116 -5.27 -10.91 12.90
C GLU A 116 -4.20 -10.31 13.81
N ILE A 117 -2.97 -10.22 13.34
CA ILE A 117 -1.84 -9.77 14.14
C ILE A 117 -1.93 -8.27 14.45
N SER A 118 -2.37 -7.47 13.50
CA SER A 118 -2.46 -6.01 13.64
C SER A 118 -3.73 -5.53 14.34
N GLY A 119 -4.77 -6.34 14.33
CA GLY A 119 -6.11 -5.93 14.78
C GLY A 119 -6.85 -5.07 13.77
N CYS A 120 -6.38 -4.99 12.53
CA CYS A 120 -7.00 -4.20 11.48
C CYS A 120 -8.04 -5.01 10.72
N PRO A 121 -9.27 -4.50 10.55
CA PRO A 121 -10.30 -5.22 9.78
C PRO A 121 -10.00 -5.22 8.29
N LEU A 122 -10.34 -6.34 7.63
CA LEU A 122 -10.21 -6.54 6.18
C LEU A 122 -11.49 -6.11 5.45
N GLU A 123 -11.85 -4.86 5.57
CA GLU A 123 -13.05 -4.36 4.86
C GLU A 123 -12.74 -3.12 4.03
#